data_cc0c30e520dfe2c91c516452b4f8b4df
#
_entry.id   cc0c30e520dfe2c91c516452b4f8b4df
#
_cell.length_a   1.000
_cell.length_b   1.000
_cell.length_c   1.000
_cell.angle_alpha   90.00
_cell.angle_beta   90.00
_cell.angle_gamma   90.00
#
_symmetry.space_group_name_H-M   'P 1'
#
loop_
_entity.id
_entity.type
_entity.pdbx_description
1 polymer ?
#
loop_
_entity_poly.entity_id
_entity_poly.type
_entity_poly.pdbx_seq_one_letter_code
_entity_poly.pdbx_strand_id
1 'polypeptide(L)'
;MSADDAPARLGDDRAQRSVVRRRAAFAVLTLVVLAGTVWYGVSELQRARAEQSAPSQVDVADGILDAPHVLFRSTAPGDLYGHAAAVALDDLSGPREVTSVVCDRVSSDGTTTVCLRTDRGVVTTYEAEVLDAAWRTTATWPLPGIPSRARLSPDGLVATTAFVTGHSYSQTGFSTETTVHRVDGTDVSGNLEDFTLLADGERVAPVDRNVWGVTFVDARHFYATVQSRSLGHTWLVRGDLEERTLVTVLDGVECPSLSPDGTRLAFKHDAAPAGSATAHWTPAVLDLASLEVTVLDAEERNVDDQITWLDDATLLYGLARDDEPETTDVWSLPADGTAPPEVAIPQAWSPSVVR
;
A
#
# COMPACT_ATOMS: atom_id res chain seq x y z
N MET A 1 28.27 -83.59 -39.73
CA MET A 1 27.19 -82.79 -40.29
C MET A 1 26.42 -82.24 -39.12
N SER A 2 26.37 -81.10 -38.78
CA SER A 2 26.18 -79.80 -39.31
C SER A 2 26.59 -78.84 -38.21
N ALA A 3 27.42 -77.90 -38.34
CA ALA A 3 27.29 -76.54 -38.78
C ALA A 3 26.36 -75.65 -37.94
N ASP A 4 27.02 -74.59 -37.45
CA ASP A 4 26.55 -73.23 -37.26
C ASP A 4 25.48 -72.94 -36.21
N ASP A 5 25.96 -72.34 -35.17
CA ASP A 5 25.25 -71.22 -34.62
C ASP A 5 26.17 -70.30 -33.74
N ALA A 6 26.75 -69.32 -34.32
CA ALA A 6 27.16 -68.09 -33.66
C ALA A 6 27.39 -67.03 -34.75
N PRO A 7 26.60 -66.01 -34.83
CA PRO A 7 26.92 -64.73 -34.23
C PRO A 7 25.70 -63.83 -33.90
N ALA A 8 25.00 -63.96 -32.82
CA ALA A 8 23.93 -63.03 -32.45
C ALA A 8 24.27 -62.15 -31.19
N ARG A 9 25.38 -62.37 -30.50
CA ARG A 9 25.67 -61.68 -29.21
C ARG A 9 26.45 -60.37 -29.32
N LEU A 10 27.05 -60.03 -30.45
CA LEU A 10 27.90 -58.81 -30.61
C LEU A 10 27.12 -57.54 -30.98
N GLY A 11 25.87 -57.65 -31.45
CA GLY A 11 25.00 -56.52 -31.77
C GLY A 11 24.31 -55.90 -30.55
N ASP A 12 23.93 -56.72 -29.61
CA ASP A 12 23.16 -56.33 -28.41
C ASP A 12 24.00 -55.52 -27.42
N ASP A 13 25.25 -55.88 -27.23
CA ASP A 13 26.20 -55.17 -26.36
C ASP A 13 26.51 -53.74 -26.81
N ARG A 14 26.55 -53.46 -28.13
CA ARG A 14 26.78 -52.10 -28.64
C ARG A 14 25.56 -51.20 -28.50
N ALA A 15 24.39 -51.74 -28.71
CA ALA A 15 23.11 -51.03 -28.52
C ALA A 15 22.92 -50.67 -27.03
N GLN A 16 23.19 -51.62 -26.15
CA GLN A 16 23.05 -51.43 -24.69
C GLN A 16 24.08 -50.40 -24.14
N ARG A 17 25.33 -50.42 -24.61
CA ARG A 17 26.34 -49.38 -24.27
C ARG A 17 25.98 -48.01 -24.78
N SER A 18 25.33 -47.86 -25.96
CA SER A 18 24.89 -46.60 -26.50
C SER A 18 23.76 -45.97 -25.67
N VAL A 19 22.82 -46.79 -25.19
CA VAL A 19 21.71 -46.38 -24.30
C VAL A 19 22.26 -45.91 -22.94
N VAL A 20 23.18 -46.68 -22.35
CA VAL A 20 23.82 -46.28 -21.07
C VAL A 20 24.58 -44.96 -21.21
N ARG A 21 25.34 -44.77 -22.28
CA ARG A 21 26.06 -43.51 -22.55
C ARG A 21 25.10 -42.32 -22.72
N ARG A 22 23.98 -42.51 -23.43
CA ARG A 22 22.94 -41.45 -23.61
C ARG A 22 22.30 -41.10 -22.27
N ARG A 23 21.96 -42.10 -21.45
CA ARG A 23 21.41 -41.88 -20.10
C ARG A 23 22.39 -41.15 -19.18
N ALA A 24 23.68 -41.57 -19.21
CA ALA A 24 24.72 -40.88 -18.47
C ALA A 24 24.94 -39.43 -18.94
N ALA A 25 24.96 -39.22 -20.25
CA ALA A 25 25.06 -37.84 -20.81
C ALA A 25 23.86 -36.99 -20.44
N PHE A 26 22.65 -37.54 -20.46
CA PHE A 26 21.43 -36.84 -20.04
C PHE A 26 21.47 -36.50 -18.53
N ALA A 27 21.87 -37.46 -17.69
CA ALA A 27 22.02 -37.26 -16.25
C ALA A 27 23.05 -36.13 -15.93
N VAL A 28 24.20 -36.16 -16.62
CA VAL A 28 25.24 -35.12 -16.48
C VAL A 28 24.69 -33.74 -16.93
N LEU A 29 24.01 -33.70 -18.05
CA LEU A 29 23.42 -32.44 -18.54
C LEU A 29 22.38 -31.89 -17.53
N THR A 30 21.51 -32.77 -17.01
CA THR A 30 20.52 -32.39 -15.99
C THR A 30 21.18 -31.83 -14.72
N LEU A 31 22.24 -32.49 -14.25
CA LEU A 31 23.01 -32.03 -13.08
C LEU A 31 23.68 -30.69 -13.34
N VAL A 32 24.25 -30.47 -14.52
CA VAL A 32 24.88 -29.19 -14.90
C VAL A 32 23.82 -28.07 -14.94
N VAL A 33 22.65 -28.32 -15.54
CA VAL A 33 21.56 -27.35 -15.58
C VAL A 33 21.07 -27.04 -14.16
N LEU A 34 20.83 -28.05 -13.33
CA LEU A 34 20.40 -27.84 -11.94
C LEU A 34 21.46 -27.07 -11.13
N ALA A 35 22.73 -27.43 -11.26
CA ALA A 35 23.82 -26.72 -10.58
C ALA A 35 23.91 -25.25 -11.04
N GLY A 36 23.77 -24.99 -12.35
CA GLY A 36 23.73 -23.64 -12.93
C GLY A 36 22.54 -22.83 -12.41
N THR A 37 21.35 -23.43 -12.35
CA THR A 37 20.14 -22.77 -11.83
C THR A 37 20.28 -22.43 -10.35
N VAL A 38 20.78 -23.37 -9.54
CA VAL A 38 21.02 -23.12 -8.10
C VAL A 38 22.07 -22.05 -7.90
N TRP A 39 23.20 -22.11 -8.65
CA TRP A 39 24.24 -21.10 -8.56
C TRP A 39 23.72 -19.71 -8.95
N TYR A 40 22.95 -19.61 -10.04
CA TYR A 40 22.33 -18.36 -10.47
C TYR A 40 21.37 -17.83 -9.40
N GLY A 41 20.46 -18.66 -8.90
CA GLY A 41 19.53 -18.26 -7.84
C GLY A 41 20.22 -17.81 -6.56
N VAL A 42 21.29 -18.49 -6.13
CA VAL A 42 22.08 -18.08 -4.96
C VAL A 42 22.83 -16.77 -5.23
N SER A 43 23.40 -16.59 -6.43
CA SER A 43 24.12 -15.35 -6.78
C SER A 43 23.18 -14.15 -6.82
N GLU A 44 21.99 -14.28 -7.38
CA GLU A 44 20.98 -13.21 -7.38
C GLU A 44 20.49 -12.89 -5.96
N LEU A 45 20.23 -13.91 -5.14
CA LEU A 45 19.86 -13.70 -3.75
C LEU A 45 20.96 -12.97 -2.95
N GLN A 46 22.23 -13.29 -3.21
CA GLN A 46 23.37 -12.62 -2.56
C GLN A 46 23.51 -11.18 -3.03
N ARG A 47 23.31 -10.88 -4.32
CA ARG A 47 23.30 -9.51 -4.86
C ARG A 47 22.16 -8.70 -4.25
N ALA A 48 20.93 -9.21 -4.28
CA ALA A 48 19.79 -8.53 -3.69
C ALA A 48 19.99 -8.22 -2.20
N ARG A 49 20.56 -9.18 -1.43
CA ARG A 49 20.92 -8.93 -0.01
C ARG A 49 22.01 -7.88 0.16
N ALA A 50 23.02 -7.88 -0.71
CA ALA A 50 24.10 -6.89 -0.66
C ALA A 50 23.56 -5.48 -0.98
N GLU A 51 22.67 -5.35 -1.96
CA GLU A 51 22.00 -4.09 -2.30
C GLU A 51 21.11 -3.59 -1.16
N GLN A 52 20.30 -4.48 -0.55
CA GLN A 52 19.47 -4.16 0.61
C GLN A 52 20.26 -3.79 1.87
N SER A 53 21.51 -4.25 2.00
CA SER A 53 22.38 -3.97 3.13
C SER A 53 23.38 -2.84 2.86
N ALA A 54 23.36 -2.26 1.65
CA ALA A 54 24.23 -1.14 1.32
C ALA A 54 23.77 0.10 2.11
N PRO A 55 24.69 0.96 2.60
CA PRO A 55 24.30 2.20 3.26
C PRO A 55 23.44 3.09 2.35
N SER A 56 22.29 3.51 2.84
CA SER A 56 21.42 4.44 2.12
C SER A 56 22.07 5.81 1.98
N GLN A 57 21.83 6.48 0.85
CA GLN A 57 22.42 7.79 0.53
C GLN A 57 21.50 8.92 0.95
N VAL A 58 21.18 8.98 2.25
CA VAL A 58 20.33 10.03 2.83
C VAL A 58 20.99 10.61 4.08
N ASP A 59 20.79 11.90 4.31
CA ASP A 59 21.25 12.57 5.52
C ASP A 59 20.38 12.14 6.71
N VAL A 60 21.03 11.73 7.81
CA VAL A 60 20.35 11.27 9.03
C VAL A 60 20.69 12.21 10.19
N ALA A 61 19.69 12.54 11.01
CA ALA A 61 19.82 13.32 12.22
C ALA A 61 18.91 12.77 13.31
N ASP A 62 19.21 13.04 14.58
CA ASP A 62 18.41 12.67 15.74
C ASP A 62 17.57 13.86 16.24
N GLY A 63 16.50 13.58 17.01
CA GLY A 63 15.68 14.58 17.71
C GLY A 63 14.57 15.20 16.86
N ILE A 64 14.31 14.69 15.68
CA ILE A 64 13.23 15.15 14.79
C ILE A 64 11.88 14.65 15.30
N LEU A 65 11.82 13.43 15.84
CA LEU A 65 10.61 12.82 16.39
C LEU A 65 10.08 13.50 17.66
N ASP A 66 10.91 14.31 18.33
CA ASP A 66 10.53 15.05 19.55
C ASP A 66 9.81 16.39 19.25
N ALA A 67 9.69 16.77 17.98
CA ALA A 67 9.12 18.04 17.50
C ALA A 67 8.04 17.76 16.43
N PRO A 68 7.26 18.76 15.98
CA PRO A 68 6.36 18.60 14.84
C PRO A 68 7.11 18.09 13.60
N HIS A 69 6.60 17.00 12.98
CA HIS A 69 7.28 16.31 11.90
C HIS A 69 6.29 15.65 10.92
N VAL A 70 6.80 15.19 9.79
CA VAL A 70 6.09 14.26 8.91
C VAL A 70 6.74 12.90 9.05
N LEU A 71 5.98 11.92 9.56
CA LEU A 71 6.37 10.52 9.61
C LEU A 71 6.03 9.87 8.27
N PHE A 72 6.91 9.00 7.77
CA PHE A 72 6.71 8.31 6.50
C PHE A 72 7.46 6.97 6.47
N ARG A 73 7.17 6.14 5.47
CA ARG A 73 7.95 4.96 5.13
C ARG A 73 9.12 5.40 4.23
N SER A 74 10.35 5.11 4.61
CA SER A 74 11.53 5.35 3.76
C SER A 74 11.52 4.40 2.55
N THR A 75 11.71 4.95 1.36
CA THR A 75 11.97 4.19 0.12
C THR A 75 13.38 4.42 -0.40
N ALA A 76 14.26 5.01 0.43
CA ALA A 76 15.68 5.14 0.13
C ALA A 76 16.29 3.75 -0.08
N PRO A 77 16.91 3.48 -1.25
CA PRO A 77 17.56 2.21 -1.49
C PRO A 77 18.64 1.91 -0.44
N GLY A 78 18.74 0.64 -0.05
CA GLY A 78 19.72 0.17 0.91
C GLY A 78 19.11 -0.20 2.27
N ASP A 79 19.90 -0.04 3.33
CA ASP A 79 19.60 -0.53 4.69
C ASP A 79 18.46 0.21 5.40
N LEU A 80 18.05 1.38 4.89
CA LEU A 80 16.93 2.16 5.43
C LEU A 80 15.61 1.95 4.66
N TYR A 81 15.59 1.07 3.68
CA TYR A 81 14.38 0.80 2.91
C TYR A 81 13.29 0.14 3.76
N GLY A 82 12.10 0.72 3.75
CA GLY A 82 10.94 0.25 4.49
C GLY A 82 10.86 0.75 5.93
N HIS A 83 11.91 1.36 6.48
CA HIS A 83 11.89 1.89 7.83
C HIS A 83 10.94 3.09 7.95
N ALA A 84 10.25 3.18 9.09
CA ALA A 84 9.56 4.40 9.47
C ALA A 84 10.60 5.48 9.76
N ALA A 85 10.46 6.64 9.14
CA ALA A 85 11.38 7.77 9.26
C ALA A 85 10.59 9.08 9.32
N ALA A 86 11.20 10.13 9.88
CA ALA A 86 10.59 11.44 10.00
C ALA A 86 11.50 12.55 9.48
N VAL A 87 10.91 13.60 8.92
CA VAL A 87 11.55 14.89 8.64
C VAL A 87 10.84 15.99 9.43
N ALA A 88 11.57 17.05 9.78
CA ALA A 88 10.98 18.18 10.49
C ALA A 88 9.87 18.83 9.66
N LEU A 89 8.79 19.28 10.32
CA LEU A 89 7.63 19.87 9.63
C LEU A 89 7.97 21.18 8.91
N ASP A 90 8.98 21.90 9.39
CA ASP A 90 9.48 23.16 8.81
C ASP A 90 10.63 22.96 7.80
N ASP A 91 11.13 21.72 7.62
CA ASP A 91 12.16 21.37 6.63
C ASP A 91 11.93 19.96 6.07
N LEU A 92 10.95 19.84 5.17
CA LEU A 92 10.52 18.55 4.58
C LEU A 92 11.61 17.90 3.72
N SER A 93 12.54 18.66 3.18
CA SER A 93 13.67 18.17 2.37
C SER A 93 14.95 17.96 3.17
N GLY A 94 14.93 18.25 4.46
CA GLY A 94 16.05 18.15 5.38
C GLY A 94 16.46 16.72 5.74
N PRO A 95 17.37 16.58 6.71
CA PRO A 95 17.77 15.28 7.22
C PRO A 95 16.60 14.55 7.85
N ARG A 96 16.69 13.23 7.93
CA ARG A 96 15.64 12.39 8.51
C ARG A 96 16.10 11.67 9.77
N GLU A 97 15.22 11.52 10.72
CA GLU A 97 15.39 10.56 11.80
C GLU A 97 14.78 9.22 11.40
N VAL A 98 15.53 8.12 11.55
CA VAL A 98 15.10 6.78 11.11
C VAL A 98 14.92 5.89 12.31
N THR A 99 13.76 5.25 12.41
CA THR A 99 13.46 4.29 13.46
C THR A 99 13.93 2.87 13.09
N SER A 100 13.94 1.96 14.05
CA SER A 100 14.21 0.54 13.80
C SER A 100 13.00 -0.23 13.24
N VAL A 101 11.83 0.41 13.11
CA VAL A 101 10.57 -0.24 12.73
C VAL A 101 10.38 -0.19 11.22
N VAL A 102 10.05 -1.33 10.62
CA VAL A 102 9.77 -1.47 9.18
C VAL A 102 8.26 -1.57 8.98
N CYS A 103 7.70 -0.71 8.13
CA CYS A 103 6.27 -0.63 7.83
C CYS A 103 6.01 -0.56 6.32
N ASP A 104 4.90 -1.14 5.87
CA ASP A 104 4.37 -0.89 4.52
C ASP A 104 3.54 0.40 4.47
N ARG A 105 2.81 0.69 5.56
CA ARG A 105 2.02 1.91 5.77
C ARG A 105 2.15 2.41 7.19
N VAL A 106 2.10 3.71 7.38
CA VAL A 106 2.16 4.35 8.69
C VAL A 106 1.04 5.38 8.85
N SER A 107 0.59 5.55 10.09
CA SER A 107 -0.24 6.67 10.52
C SER A 107 0.06 6.97 11.99
N SER A 108 0.32 8.23 12.35
CA SER A 108 0.76 8.61 13.70
C SER A 108 0.12 9.93 14.14
N ASP A 109 -0.08 10.06 15.46
CA ASP A 109 -0.42 11.33 16.14
C ASP A 109 0.75 11.89 16.99
N GLY A 110 1.93 11.25 16.93
CA GLY A 110 3.12 11.58 17.68
C GLY A 110 3.26 10.82 19.00
N THR A 111 2.16 10.33 19.58
CA THR A 111 2.16 9.48 20.79
C THR A 111 1.93 8.02 20.49
N THR A 112 1.15 7.77 19.46
CA THR A 112 0.75 6.46 18.97
C THR A 112 1.04 6.37 17.49
N THR A 113 1.63 5.27 17.05
CA THR A 113 1.88 4.99 15.63
C THR A 113 1.24 3.67 15.24
N VAL A 114 0.51 3.68 14.14
CA VAL A 114 -0.01 2.47 13.49
C VAL A 114 0.93 2.11 12.35
N CYS A 115 1.40 0.87 12.36
CA CYS A 115 2.29 0.28 11.37
C CYS A 115 1.61 -0.93 10.74
N LEU A 116 1.33 -0.88 9.44
CA LEU A 116 0.91 -2.06 8.71
C LEU A 116 2.13 -2.71 8.08
N ARG A 117 2.28 -4.02 8.22
CA ARG A 117 3.45 -4.73 7.72
C ARG A 117 3.11 -6.07 7.08
N THR A 118 4.00 -6.45 6.18
CA THR A 118 4.02 -7.77 5.53
C THR A 118 5.20 -8.56 6.06
N ASP A 119 4.94 -9.70 6.70
CA ASP A 119 5.98 -10.66 7.06
C ASP A 119 6.14 -11.69 5.94
N ARG A 120 7.30 -11.64 5.28
CA ARG A 120 7.66 -12.51 4.15
C ARG A 120 8.44 -13.74 4.63
N GLY A 121 7.77 -14.60 5.41
CA GLY A 121 8.29 -15.90 5.83
C GLY A 121 8.05 -17.00 4.80
N VAL A 122 7.98 -18.26 5.26
CA VAL A 122 7.59 -19.43 4.43
C VAL A 122 6.15 -19.25 3.92
N VAL A 123 5.30 -18.67 4.75
CA VAL A 123 3.97 -18.19 4.40
C VAL A 123 3.98 -16.69 4.65
N THR A 124 3.55 -15.90 3.68
CA THR A 124 3.41 -14.45 3.86
C THR A 124 2.20 -14.18 4.74
N THR A 125 2.39 -13.39 5.80
CA THR A 125 1.35 -12.91 6.71
C THR A 125 1.34 -11.39 6.75
N TYR A 126 0.22 -10.84 7.17
CA TYR A 126 -0.01 -9.41 7.22
C TYR A 126 -0.57 -9.06 8.59
N GLU A 127 -0.09 -7.97 9.17
CA GLU A 127 -0.55 -7.52 10.48
C GLU A 127 -0.57 -6.00 10.60
N ALA A 128 -1.41 -5.52 11.50
CA ALA A 128 -1.38 -4.17 12.00
C ALA A 128 -0.76 -4.19 13.40
N GLU A 129 0.18 -3.28 13.64
CA GLU A 129 0.80 -3.06 14.94
C GLU A 129 0.50 -1.63 15.41
N VAL A 130 0.22 -1.49 16.70
CA VAL A 130 0.17 -0.20 17.38
C VAL A 130 1.41 -0.05 18.24
N LEU A 131 2.11 1.05 18.07
CA LEU A 131 3.37 1.35 18.73
C LEU A 131 3.20 2.57 19.63
N ASP A 132 3.85 2.56 20.81
CA ASP A 132 3.94 3.73 21.68
C ASP A 132 5.04 4.71 21.22
N ALA A 133 5.16 5.86 21.88
CA ALA A 133 6.18 6.86 21.57
C ALA A 133 7.63 6.36 21.71
N ALA A 134 7.86 5.23 22.39
CA ALA A 134 9.16 4.56 22.46
C ALA A 134 9.31 3.44 21.41
N TRP A 135 8.45 3.40 20.41
CA TRP A 135 8.42 2.43 19.32
C TRP A 135 8.25 0.99 19.80
N ARG A 136 7.59 0.78 20.95
CA ARG A 136 7.26 -0.55 21.48
C ARG A 136 5.85 -0.92 21.08
N THR A 137 5.67 -2.14 20.57
CA THR A 137 4.36 -2.67 20.21
C THR A 137 3.46 -2.80 21.44
N THR A 138 2.28 -2.19 21.41
CA THR A 138 1.27 -2.23 22.47
C THR A 138 0.07 -3.10 22.11
N ALA A 139 -0.24 -3.21 20.80
CA ALA A 139 -1.31 -4.08 20.30
C ALA A 139 -0.97 -4.58 18.91
N THR A 140 -1.52 -5.73 18.51
CA THR A 140 -1.42 -6.30 17.18
C THR A 140 -2.68 -7.03 16.80
N TRP A 141 -3.02 -7.04 15.51
CA TRP A 141 -4.05 -7.92 14.95
C TRP A 141 -3.69 -8.32 13.51
N PRO A 142 -4.11 -9.53 13.08
CA PRO A 142 -3.86 -9.98 11.72
C PRO A 142 -4.70 -9.19 10.73
N LEU A 143 -4.12 -8.95 9.54
CA LEU A 143 -4.85 -8.43 8.39
C LEU A 143 -5.18 -9.59 7.44
N PRO A 144 -6.36 -9.58 6.78
CA PRO A 144 -6.79 -10.68 5.92
C PRO A 144 -6.08 -10.72 4.56
N GLY A 145 -5.27 -9.71 4.26
CA GLY A 145 -4.57 -9.57 2.99
C GLY A 145 -3.57 -8.42 2.95
N ILE A 146 -3.19 -8.03 1.75
CA ILE A 146 -2.12 -7.04 1.52
C ILE A 146 -2.50 -5.68 2.12
N PRO A 147 -1.67 -5.09 3.01
CA PRO A 147 -1.92 -3.78 3.59
C PRO A 147 -2.09 -2.69 2.52
N SER A 148 -3.17 -1.95 2.60
CA SER A 148 -3.45 -0.87 1.66
C SER A 148 -3.41 0.50 2.33
N ARG A 149 -4.19 0.70 3.40
CA ARG A 149 -4.33 1.99 4.08
C ARG A 149 -4.39 1.82 5.59
N ALA A 150 -3.84 2.81 6.30
CA ALA A 150 -3.99 2.99 7.73
C ALA A 150 -4.40 4.43 8.03
N ARG A 151 -5.29 4.62 8.99
CA ARG A 151 -5.65 5.94 9.51
C ARG A 151 -5.87 5.87 11.01
N LEU A 152 -5.14 6.68 11.75
CA LEU A 152 -5.33 6.90 13.18
C LEU A 152 -6.19 8.14 13.37
N SER A 153 -7.18 8.08 14.28
CA SER A 153 -7.95 9.24 14.70
C SER A 153 -7.38 9.84 15.99
N PRO A 154 -7.65 11.13 16.25
CA PRO A 154 -7.30 11.74 17.55
C PRO A 154 -7.98 11.07 18.75
N ASP A 155 -9.09 10.36 18.53
CA ASP A 155 -9.85 9.66 19.57
C ASP A 155 -9.37 8.22 19.82
N GLY A 156 -8.22 7.82 19.23
CA GLY A 156 -7.62 6.50 19.39
C GLY A 156 -8.36 5.39 18.63
N LEU A 157 -8.98 5.71 17.49
CA LEU A 157 -9.50 4.73 16.54
C LEU A 157 -8.51 4.52 15.40
N VAL A 158 -8.40 3.28 14.95
CA VAL A 158 -7.51 2.84 13.87
C VAL A 158 -8.34 2.19 12.77
N ALA A 159 -8.44 2.84 11.63
CA ALA A 159 -9.00 2.21 10.44
C ALA A 159 -7.88 1.53 9.65
N THR A 160 -8.09 0.28 9.25
CA THR A 160 -7.19 -0.47 8.37
C THR A 160 -7.95 -1.02 7.18
N THR A 161 -7.37 -0.89 5.99
CA THR A 161 -7.89 -1.50 4.76
C THR A 161 -6.84 -2.46 4.21
N ALA A 162 -7.26 -3.69 3.90
CA ALA A 162 -6.44 -4.69 3.23
C ALA A 162 -7.08 -5.13 1.91
N PHE A 163 -6.24 -5.43 0.90
CA PHE A 163 -6.70 -6.13 -0.29
C PHE A 163 -6.77 -7.62 0.00
N VAL A 164 -7.96 -8.20 -0.05
CA VAL A 164 -8.18 -9.64 0.08
C VAL A 164 -8.08 -10.36 -1.27
N THR A 165 -8.35 -9.63 -2.37
CA THR A 165 -8.03 -10.02 -3.74
C THR A 165 -7.56 -8.82 -4.54
N GLY A 166 -6.67 -9.05 -5.54
CA GLY A 166 -6.02 -7.95 -6.24
C GLY A 166 -4.98 -7.25 -5.36
N HIS A 167 -4.42 -6.13 -5.81
CA HIS A 167 -3.42 -5.36 -5.04
C HIS A 167 -3.42 -3.86 -5.37
N SER A 168 -4.35 -3.38 -6.18
CA SER A 168 -4.47 -1.98 -6.57
C SER A 168 -5.91 -1.63 -6.92
N TYR A 169 -6.35 -0.42 -6.61
CA TYR A 169 -7.66 0.11 -6.95
C TYR A 169 -7.85 0.31 -8.47
N SER A 170 -6.76 0.41 -9.23
CA SER A 170 -6.80 0.46 -10.69
C SER A 170 -7.17 -0.87 -11.35
N GLN A 171 -7.16 -1.99 -10.61
CA GLN A 171 -7.47 -3.31 -11.15
C GLN A 171 -8.98 -3.57 -11.23
N THR A 172 -9.40 -4.28 -12.26
CA THR A 172 -10.81 -4.65 -12.45
C THR A 172 -11.29 -5.79 -11.53
N GLY A 173 -10.41 -6.43 -10.77
CA GLY A 173 -10.70 -7.60 -9.94
C GLY A 173 -10.13 -7.49 -8.53
N PHE A 174 -10.24 -6.34 -7.86
CA PHE A 174 -9.85 -6.21 -6.46
C PHE A 174 -11.04 -6.41 -5.51
N SER A 175 -10.75 -6.80 -4.28
CA SER A 175 -11.68 -6.80 -3.14
C SER A 175 -10.95 -6.33 -1.91
N THR A 176 -11.64 -5.58 -1.04
CA THR A 176 -11.11 -5.05 0.21
C THR A 176 -11.81 -5.63 1.42
N GLU A 177 -11.14 -5.54 2.56
CA GLU A 177 -11.74 -5.65 3.89
C GLU A 177 -11.25 -4.45 4.70
N THR A 178 -12.19 -3.68 5.23
CA THR A 178 -11.90 -2.50 6.02
C THR A 178 -12.51 -2.65 7.42
N THR A 179 -11.66 -2.49 8.44
CA THR A 179 -12.04 -2.62 9.85
C THR A 179 -11.61 -1.39 10.65
N VAL A 180 -12.30 -1.12 11.75
CA VAL A 180 -11.94 -0.10 12.74
C VAL A 180 -11.70 -0.76 14.09
N HIS A 181 -10.51 -0.56 14.64
CA HIS A 181 -10.10 -1.02 15.97
C HIS A 181 -9.83 0.18 16.89
N ARG A 182 -9.74 -0.05 18.17
CA ARG A 182 -9.09 0.87 19.11
C ARG A 182 -7.59 0.65 19.13
N VAL A 183 -6.84 1.63 19.61
CA VAL A 183 -5.37 1.52 19.77
C VAL A 183 -4.95 0.37 20.69
N ASP A 184 -5.84 -0.18 21.50
CA ASP A 184 -5.59 -1.38 22.31
C ASP A 184 -5.84 -2.70 21.56
N GLY A 185 -6.21 -2.63 20.27
CA GLY A 185 -6.51 -3.78 19.42
C GLY A 185 -7.97 -4.28 19.49
N THR A 186 -8.84 -3.64 20.30
CA THR A 186 -10.26 -4.01 20.38
C THR A 186 -10.95 -3.67 19.06
N ASP A 187 -11.54 -4.66 18.41
CA ASP A 187 -12.38 -4.48 17.21
C ASP A 187 -13.67 -3.72 17.59
N VAL A 188 -13.93 -2.62 16.89
CA VAL A 188 -15.10 -1.75 17.11
C VAL A 188 -16.17 -1.98 16.06
N SER A 189 -15.76 -2.22 14.81
CA SER A 189 -16.69 -2.21 13.68
C SER A 189 -16.99 -3.59 13.11
N GLY A 190 -16.09 -4.58 13.26
CA GLY A 190 -16.04 -5.69 12.32
C GLY A 190 -15.76 -5.17 10.91
N ASN A 191 -16.20 -5.88 9.89
CA ASN A 191 -16.01 -5.46 8.50
C ASN A 191 -17.01 -4.35 8.13
N LEU A 192 -16.52 -3.19 7.64
CA LEU A 192 -17.36 -2.07 7.19
C LEU A 192 -18.20 -2.42 5.95
N GLU A 193 -17.78 -3.40 5.16
CA GLU A 193 -18.57 -3.95 4.05
C GLU A 193 -19.90 -4.58 4.52
N ASP A 194 -20.04 -4.91 5.80
CA ASP A 194 -21.29 -5.44 6.40
C ASP A 194 -22.25 -4.35 6.91
N PHE A 195 -21.85 -3.08 6.88
CA PHE A 195 -22.70 -1.97 7.30
C PHE A 195 -23.87 -1.78 6.34
N THR A 196 -24.98 -1.22 6.87
CA THR A 196 -26.13 -0.87 6.02
C THR A 196 -25.78 0.31 5.11
N LEU A 197 -25.75 0.07 3.79
CA LEU A 197 -25.56 1.13 2.80
C LEU A 197 -26.90 1.75 2.43
N LEU A 198 -26.98 3.06 2.57
CA LEU A 198 -28.13 3.89 2.18
C LEU A 198 -27.73 4.80 1.02
N ALA A 199 -28.30 4.55 -0.15
CA ALA A 199 -28.14 5.41 -1.32
C ALA A 199 -29.45 6.15 -1.62
N ASP A 200 -29.40 7.48 -1.68
CA ASP A 200 -30.57 8.35 -1.84
C ASP A 200 -31.69 8.06 -0.81
N GLY A 201 -31.28 7.65 0.40
CA GLY A 201 -32.19 7.31 1.49
C GLY A 201 -32.76 5.89 1.43
N GLU A 202 -32.46 5.12 0.40
CA GLU A 202 -32.90 3.73 0.25
C GLU A 202 -31.77 2.74 0.59
N ARG A 203 -32.14 1.61 1.20
CA ARG A 203 -31.16 0.53 1.48
C ARG A 203 -30.77 -0.18 0.19
N VAL A 204 -29.47 -0.24 -0.09
CA VAL A 204 -28.91 -1.02 -1.17
C VAL A 204 -27.92 -2.07 -0.62
N ALA A 205 -27.83 -3.23 -1.27
CA ALA A 205 -26.99 -4.33 -0.78
C ALA A 205 -26.27 -5.04 -1.93
N PRO A 206 -25.40 -4.34 -2.67
CA PRO A 206 -24.62 -4.98 -3.73
C PRO A 206 -23.64 -5.99 -3.13
N VAL A 207 -23.52 -7.16 -3.77
CA VAL A 207 -22.64 -8.26 -3.31
C VAL A 207 -21.16 -8.00 -3.57
N ASP A 208 -20.86 -7.06 -4.49
CA ASP A 208 -19.51 -6.68 -4.94
C ASP A 208 -19.05 -5.35 -4.34
N ARG A 209 -19.64 -4.98 -3.22
CA ARG A 209 -19.30 -3.76 -2.50
C ARG A 209 -17.89 -3.88 -1.86
N ASN A 210 -17.13 -2.83 -2.00
CA ASN A 210 -15.83 -2.63 -1.37
C ASN A 210 -15.84 -1.30 -0.60
N VAL A 211 -15.15 -1.26 0.54
CA VAL A 211 -15.02 -0.05 1.37
C VAL A 211 -13.54 0.25 1.58
N TRP A 212 -13.12 1.51 1.44
CA TRP A 212 -11.74 1.93 1.72
C TRP A 212 -11.61 3.44 1.97
N GLY A 213 -10.40 3.91 2.29
CA GLY A 213 -10.09 5.33 2.40
C GLY A 213 -10.78 6.01 3.57
N VAL A 214 -10.89 5.33 4.72
CA VAL A 214 -11.51 5.91 5.92
C VAL A 214 -10.74 7.14 6.37
N THR A 215 -11.46 8.22 6.67
CA THR A 215 -10.98 9.42 7.37
C THR A 215 -12.00 9.80 8.45
N PHE A 216 -11.53 9.96 9.68
CA PHE A 216 -12.40 10.18 10.82
C PHE A 216 -12.84 11.64 10.94
N VAL A 217 -14.09 11.86 11.32
CA VAL A 217 -14.65 13.16 11.71
C VAL A 217 -14.57 13.31 13.25
N ASP A 218 -14.96 12.26 13.94
CA ASP A 218 -14.96 12.15 15.42
C ASP A 218 -14.90 10.67 15.84
N ALA A 219 -15.09 10.36 17.12
CA ALA A 219 -15.06 9.01 17.66
C ALA A 219 -16.18 8.09 17.12
N ARG A 220 -17.16 8.62 16.41
CA ARG A 220 -18.32 7.88 15.88
C ARG A 220 -18.43 7.98 14.37
N HIS A 221 -18.15 9.14 13.80
CA HIS A 221 -18.40 9.41 12.38
C HIS A 221 -17.11 9.43 11.57
N PHE A 222 -17.22 8.98 10.32
CA PHE A 222 -16.13 8.98 9.36
C PHE A 222 -16.64 9.21 7.94
N TYR A 223 -15.75 9.56 7.05
CA TYR A 223 -15.97 9.45 5.60
C TYR A 223 -15.16 8.28 5.05
N ALA A 224 -15.67 7.65 3.99
CA ALA A 224 -15.00 6.58 3.27
C ALA A 224 -15.48 6.52 1.82
N THR A 225 -14.80 5.75 1.01
CA THR A 225 -15.25 5.33 -0.33
C THR A 225 -16.02 4.02 -0.23
N VAL A 226 -17.16 3.93 -0.91
CA VAL A 226 -17.85 2.67 -1.21
C VAL A 226 -17.97 2.50 -2.71
N GLN A 227 -17.45 1.41 -3.25
CA GLN A 227 -17.61 1.07 -4.66
C GLN A 227 -18.49 -0.16 -4.84
N SER A 228 -19.36 -0.11 -5.82
CA SER A 228 -20.03 -1.29 -6.41
C SER A 228 -20.00 -1.19 -7.92
N ARG A 229 -19.32 -2.13 -8.54
CA ARG A 229 -19.24 -2.20 -10.02
C ARG A 229 -20.56 -2.62 -10.66
N SER A 230 -21.30 -3.52 -10.00
CA SER A 230 -22.59 -3.95 -10.48
C SER A 230 -23.63 -2.82 -10.53
N LEU A 231 -23.47 -1.82 -9.65
CA LEU A 231 -24.28 -0.61 -9.66
C LEU A 231 -23.63 0.55 -10.45
N GLY A 232 -22.34 0.44 -10.79
CA GLY A 232 -21.61 1.44 -11.57
C GLY A 232 -21.26 2.71 -10.79
N HIS A 233 -21.13 2.62 -9.46
CA HIS A 233 -20.89 3.77 -8.60
C HIS A 233 -19.67 3.64 -7.72
N THR A 234 -19.05 4.78 -7.42
CA THR A 234 -17.98 4.95 -6.44
C THR A 234 -18.34 6.12 -5.55
N TRP A 235 -19.03 5.86 -4.46
CA TRP A 235 -19.58 6.89 -3.58
C TRP A 235 -18.62 7.31 -2.49
N LEU A 236 -18.58 8.60 -2.21
CA LEU A 236 -18.28 9.12 -0.89
C LEU A 236 -19.44 8.76 0.03
N VAL A 237 -19.15 8.15 1.16
CA VAL A 237 -20.14 7.89 2.20
C VAL A 237 -19.75 8.57 3.50
N ARG A 238 -20.75 8.97 4.27
CA ARG A 238 -20.63 9.29 5.68
C ARG A 238 -21.02 8.05 6.48
N GLY A 239 -20.06 7.51 7.25
CA GLY A 239 -20.23 6.34 8.08
C GLY A 239 -20.57 6.73 9.53
N ASP A 240 -21.31 5.84 10.20
CA ASP A 240 -21.63 5.91 11.62
C ASP A 240 -21.33 4.53 12.24
N LEU A 241 -20.34 4.49 13.14
CA LEU A 241 -19.86 3.26 13.78
C LEU A 241 -20.91 2.66 14.75
N GLU A 242 -21.71 3.50 15.40
CA GLU A 242 -22.72 3.06 16.37
C GLU A 242 -23.97 2.50 15.68
N GLU A 243 -24.49 3.24 14.68
CA GLU A 243 -25.66 2.82 13.90
C GLU A 243 -25.31 1.76 12.84
N ARG A 244 -24.03 1.54 12.57
CA ARG A 244 -23.49 0.64 11.52
C ARG A 244 -24.09 0.95 10.15
N THR A 245 -24.04 2.22 9.76
CA THR A 245 -24.61 2.73 8.51
C THR A 245 -23.56 3.47 7.70
N LEU A 246 -23.72 3.41 6.37
CA LEU A 246 -22.97 4.18 5.37
C LEU A 246 -24.00 4.92 4.54
N VAL A 247 -23.99 6.25 4.56
CA VAL A 247 -24.93 7.10 3.81
C VAL A 247 -24.17 7.78 2.69
N THR A 248 -24.64 7.62 1.45
CA THR A 248 -24.00 8.26 0.29
C THR A 248 -24.11 9.79 0.35
N VAL A 249 -23.03 10.46 -0.02
CA VAL A 249 -22.92 11.93 -0.04
C VAL A 249 -22.74 12.44 -1.47
N LEU A 250 -21.79 11.85 -2.21
CA LEU A 250 -21.41 12.26 -3.56
C LEU A 250 -20.87 11.04 -4.32
N ASP A 251 -21.07 11.00 -5.63
CA ASP A 251 -20.47 9.96 -6.51
C ASP A 251 -19.13 10.44 -7.09
N GLY A 252 -18.24 9.49 -7.43
CA GLY A 252 -16.94 9.76 -8.06
C GLY A 252 -15.84 10.20 -7.09
N VAL A 253 -15.93 9.86 -5.81
CA VAL A 253 -14.93 10.22 -4.78
C VAL A 253 -14.19 8.98 -4.28
N GLU A 254 -12.86 8.96 -4.43
CA GLU A 254 -12.02 7.86 -3.94
C GLU A 254 -10.96 8.30 -2.93
N CYS A 255 -10.74 7.49 -1.90
CA CYS A 255 -9.73 7.70 -0.86
C CYS A 255 -9.81 9.09 -0.20
N PRO A 256 -10.97 9.49 0.37
CA PRO A 256 -11.11 10.80 0.99
C PRO A 256 -10.17 11.00 2.17
N SER A 257 -9.74 12.24 2.37
CA SER A 257 -8.93 12.69 3.50
C SER A 257 -9.47 14.03 3.99
N LEU A 258 -9.93 14.06 5.25
CA LEU A 258 -10.51 15.28 5.85
C LEU A 258 -9.40 16.29 6.15
N SER A 259 -9.67 17.57 5.82
CA SER A 259 -8.77 18.68 6.16
C SER A 259 -8.68 18.89 7.68
N PRO A 260 -7.58 19.45 8.20
CA PRO A 260 -7.45 19.71 9.64
C PRO A 260 -8.57 20.59 10.21
N ASP A 261 -9.08 21.55 9.45
CA ASP A 261 -10.21 22.40 9.83
C ASP A 261 -11.60 21.72 9.72
N GLY A 262 -11.63 20.49 9.18
CA GLY A 262 -12.86 19.69 9.03
C GLY A 262 -13.83 20.19 7.97
N THR A 263 -13.46 21.13 7.11
CA THR A 263 -14.37 21.77 6.14
C THR A 263 -14.30 21.19 4.73
N ARG A 264 -13.19 20.49 4.39
CA ARG A 264 -12.92 19.97 3.05
C ARG A 264 -12.43 18.53 3.07
N LEU A 265 -12.62 17.84 1.95
CA LEU A 265 -12.03 16.53 1.70
C LEU A 265 -11.11 16.59 0.48
N ALA A 266 -9.86 16.18 0.62
CA ALA A 266 -9.01 15.84 -0.51
C ALA A 266 -9.28 14.40 -0.93
N PHE A 267 -9.30 14.11 -2.23
CA PHE A 267 -9.62 12.78 -2.74
C PHE A 267 -9.03 12.53 -4.13
N LYS A 268 -9.09 11.29 -4.61
CA LYS A 268 -8.75 10.92 -5.98
C LYS A 268 -10.00 11.03 -6.86
N HIS A 269 -9.91 11.83 -7.90
CA HIS A 269 -10.91 11.96 -8.95
C HIS A 269 -10.47 11.22 -10.19
N ASP A 270 -11.36 10.40 -10.78
CA ASP A 270 -11.05 9.72 -12.05
C ASP A 270 -11.25 10.71 -13.21
N ALA A 271 -10.15 11.25 -13.72
CA ALA A 271 -10.12 12.15 -14.87
C ALA A 271 -9.98 11.42 -16.21
N ALA A 272 -10.02 10.08 -16.22
CA ALA A 272 -9.93 9.31 -17.46
C ALA A 272 -11.13 9.62 -18.38
N PRO A 273 -10.93 9.65 -19.71
CA PRO A 273 -12.05 9.80 -20.64
C PRO A 273 -13.10 8.71 -20.44
N ALA A 274 -14.38 9.07 -20.60
CA ALA A 274 -15.48 8.12 -20.45
C ALA A 274 -15.28 6.87 -21.32
N GLY A 275 -15.36 5.70 -20.71
CA GLY A 275 -15.13 4.41 -21.37
C GLY A 275 -13.68 3.95 -21.42
N SER A 276 -12.75 4.64 -20.74
CA SER A 276 -11.37 4.17 -20.54
C SER A 276 -11.36 2.85 -19.78
N ALA A 277 -10.42 1.97 -20.15
CA ALA A 277 -10.25 0.68 -19.46
C ALA A 277 -9.52 0.81 -18.12
N THR A 278 -8.81 1.92 -17.91
CA THR A 278 -8.02 2.23 -16.71
C THR A 278 -8.38 3.62 -16.21
N ALA A 279 -8.47 3.78 -14.90
CA ALA A 279 -8.64 5.06 -14.25
C ALA A 279 -7.37 5.92 -14.37
N HIS A 280 -7.55 7.24 -14.41
CA HIS A 280 -6.50 8.24 -14.28
C HIS A 280 -6.81 9.12 -13.07
N TRP A 281 -6.12 8.88 -11.97
CA TRP A 281 -6.39 9.53 -10.70
C TRP A 281 -5.72 10.90 -10.64
N THR A 282 -6.53 11.94 -10.56
CA THR A 282 -6.12 13.33 -10.34
C THR A 282 -6.56 13.77 -8.94
N PRO A 283 -5.71 14.45 -8.15
CA PRO A 283 -6.11 15.01 -6.87
C PRO A 283 -7.25 16.01 -7.05
N ALA A 284 -8.21 15.99 -6.14
CA ALA A 284 -9.32 16.94 -6.12
C ALA A 284 -9.68 17.30 -4.68
N VAL A 285 -10.35 18.44 -4.49
CA VAL A 285 -10.83 18.94 -3.20
C VAL A 285 -12.33 19.17 -3.27
N LEU A 286 -13.05 18.60 -2.31
CA LEU A 286 -14.48 18.77 -2.08
C LEU A 286 -14.70 19.74 -0.91
N ASP A 287 -15.48 20.81 -1.10
CA ASP A 287 -16.02 21.61 -0.01
C ASP A 287 -17.26 20.92 0.57
N LEU A 288 -17.25 20.64 1.87
CA LEU A 288 -18.32 19.85 2.51
C LEU A 288 -19.62 20.60 2.72
N ALA A 289 -19.60 21.94 2.68
CA ALA A 289 -20.80 22.75 2.85
C ALA A 289 -21.56 22.96 1.54
N SER A 290 -20.83 23.21 0.45
CA SER A 290 -21.41 23.46 -0.89
C SER A 290 -21.50 22.22 -1.76
N LEU A 291 -20.72 21.17 -1.45
CA LEU A 291 -20.45 19.99 -2.28
C LEU A 291 -19.81 20.35 -3.64
N GLU A 292 -19.14 21.48 -3.72
CA GLU A 292 -18.38 21.89 -4.90
C GLU A 292 -17.04 21.13 -4.94
N VAL A 293 -16.70 20.61 -6.12
CA VAL A 293 -15.45 19.89 -6.39
C VAL A 293 -14.51 20.77 -7.20
N THR A 294 -13.28 20.93 -6.71
CA THR A 294 -12.16 21.53 -7.45
C THR A 294 -11.17 20.44 -7.83
N VAL A 295 -11.04 20.16 -9.13
CA VAL A 295 -10.02 19.23 -9.66
C VAL A 295 -8.70 19.98 -9.78
N LEU A 296 -7.59 19.37 -9.32
CA LEU A 296 -6.28 20.01 -9.28
C LEU A 296 -5.46 19.59 -10.51
N ASP A 297 -5.84 20.07 -11.68
CA ASP A 297 -5.29 19.71 -12.99
C ASP A 297 -3.80 20.05 -13.17
N ALA A 298 -3.21 20.80 -12.23
CA ALA A 298 -1.77 21.04 -12.19
C ALA A 298 -0.94 19.75 -11.95
N GLU A 299 -1.57 18.71 -11.39
CA GLU A 299 -1.02 17.36 -11.31
C GLU A 299 -1.50 16.52 -12.49
N GLU A 300 -0.62 16.28 -13.44
CA GLU A 300 -0.92 15.54 -14.68
C GLU A 300 -0.65 14.02 -14.57
N ARG A 301 0.06 13.58 -13.51
CA ARG A 301 0.42 12.18 -13.31
C ARG A 301 -0.71 11.41 -12.63
N ASN A 302 -0.67 10.09 -12.78
CA ASN A 302 -1.66 9.21 -12.16
C ASN A 302 -1.35 8.99 -10.67
N VAL A 303 -2.09 9.66 -9.76
CA VAL A 303 -1.90 9.62 -8.32
C VAL A 303 -2.76 8.51 -7.70
N ASP A 304 -2.26 7.27 -7.63
CA ASP A 304 -2.95 6.14 -6.99
C ASP A 304 -2.52 5.98 -5.51
N ASP A 305 -2.56 7.06 -4.73
CA ASP A 305 -2.29 7.04 -3.30
C ASP A 305 -3.38 7.76 -2.50
N GLN A 306 -3.41 7.54 -1.18
CA GLN A 306 -4.27 8.31 -0.29
C GLN A 306 -3.61 9.65 0.01
N ILE A 307 -4.28 10.73 -0.38
CA ILE A 307 -3.83 12.09 -0.14
C ILE A 307 -3.91 12.39 1.37
N THR A 308 -2.95 13.14 1.89
CA THR A 308 -2.93 13.64 3.27
C THR A 308 -2.79 15.17 3.25
N TRP A 309 -3.31 15.86 4.26
CA TRP A 309 -3.16 17.30 4.41
C TRP A 309 -1.90 17.63 5.21
N LEU A 310 -0.98 18.41 4.62
CA LEU A 310 0.13 19.01 5.36
C LEU A 310 -0.38 20.11 6.30
N ASP A 311 -1.29 20.91 5.83
CA ASP A 311 -2.03 21.95 6.53
C ASP A 311 -3.36 22.19 5.78
N ASP A 312 -4.13 23.24 6.13
CA ASP A 312 -5.39 23.52 5.43
C ASP A 312 -5.21 23.98 3.97
N ALA A 313 -4.00 24.30 3.53
CA ALA A 313 -3.72 24.82 2.19
C ALA A 313 -2.92 23.87 1.30
N THR A 314 -2.27 22.82 1.86
CA THR A 314 -1.29 22.00 1.16
C THR A 314 -1.59 20.51 1.32
N LEU A 315 -1.58 19.79 0.21
CA LEU A 315 -1.74 18.34 0.14
C LEU A 315 -0.38 17.65 0.02
N LEU A 316 -0.26 16.45 0.58
CA LEU A 316 0.84 15.51 0.39
C LEU A 316 0.32 14.19 -0.18
N TYR A 317 1.05 13.59 -1.11
CA TYR A 317 0.79 12.27 -1.68
C TYR A 317 2.07 11.63 -2.20
N GLY A 318 2.08 10.30 -2.28
CA GLY A 318 3.22 9.54 -2.78
C GLY A 318 3.10 9.25 -4.28
N LEU A 319 4.23 9.31 -4.99
CA LEU A 319 4.34 8.84 -6.37
C LEU A 319 5.65 8.08 -6.57
N ALA A 320 5.55 6.93 -7.25
CA ALA A 320 6.71 6.18 -7.70
C ALA A 320 7.46 6.95 -8.81
N ARG A 321 8.78 6.82 -8.84
CA ARG A 321 9.59 7.36 -9.95
C ARG A 321 9.44 6.47 -11.18
N ASP A 322 9.40 7.08 -12.37
CA ASP A 322 9.21 6.35 -13.62
C ASP A 322 10.38 5.41 -13.94
N ASP A 323 11.59 5.80 -13.60
CA ASP A 323 12.84 5.06 -13.84
C ASP A 323 13.24 4.13 -12.67
N GLU A 324 12.68 4.36 -11.47
CA GLU A 324 12.94 3.59 -10.25
C GLU A 324 11.61 3.30 -9.52
N PRO A 325 10.76 2.40 -10.00
CA PRO A 325 9.40 2.22 -9.48
C PRO A 325 9.33 1.74 -8.03
N GLU A 326 10.41 1.20 -7.47
CA GLU A 326 10.51 0.85 -6.04
C GLU A 326 10.85 2.07 -5.16
N THR A 327 11.34 3.16 -5.76
CA THR A 327 11.60 4.44 -5.11
C THR A 327 10.42 5.37 -5.35
N THR A 328 9.86 5.90 -4.28
CA THR A 328 8.76 6.85 -4.30
C THR A 328 9.19 8.17 -3.68
N ASP A 329 8.59 9.27 -4.12
CA ASP A 329 8.73 10.56 -3.49
C ASP A 329 7.37 11.03 -2.94
N VAL A 330 7.37 11.74 -1.83
CA VAL A 330 6.20 12.49 -1.36
C VAL A 330 6.22 13.85 -2.02
N TRP A 331 5.13 14.17 -2.69
CA TRP A 331 4.91 15.44 -3.39
C TRP A 331 3.98 16.32 -2.59
N SER A 332 4.17 17.63 -2.69
CA SER A 332 3.24 18.67 -2.19
C SER A 332 2.51 19.33 -3.33
N LEU A 333 1.23 19.68 -3.11
CA LEU A 333 0.37 20.36 -4.07
C LEU A 333 -0.51 21.35 -3.32
N PRO A 334 -0.58 22.63 -3.71
CA PRO A 334 -1.56 23.56 -3.17
C PRO A 334 -3.00 23.08 -3.40
N ALA A 335 -3.80 23.08 -2.34
CA ALA A 335 -5.18 22.57 -2.35
C ALA A 335 -6.16 23.43 -3.17
N ASP A 336 -5.73 24.60 -3.63
CA ASP A 336 -6.46 25.51 -4.53
C ASP A 336 -6.01 25.39 -6.01
N GLY A 337 -5.03 24.51 -6.30
CA GLY A 337 -4.51 24.29 -7.65
C GLY A 337 -3.75 25.47 -8.26
N THR A 338 -3.32 26.45 -7.46
CA THR A 338 -2.69 27.69 -7.97
C THR A 338 -1.25 27.53 -8.44
N ALA A 339 -0.58 26.42 -8.06
CA ALA A 339 0.81 26.12 -8.45
C ALA A 339 0.99 24.63 -8.78
N PRO A 340 2.02 24.28 -9.58
CA PRO A 340 2.33 22.87 -9.87
C PRO A 340 2.83 22.11 -8.63
N PRO A 341 2.76 20.77 -8.66
CA PRO A 341 3.31 19.94 -7.58
C PRO A 341 4.83 20.02 -7.50
N GLU A 342 5.36 19.91 -6.28
CA GLU A 342 6.79 19.90 -6.00
C GLU A 342 7.16 18.69 -5.14
N VAL A 343 8.39 18.16 -5.27
CA VAL A 343 8.91 17.11 -4.37
C VAL A 343 9.10 17.71 -2.99
N ALA A 344 8.33 17.24 -2.01
CA ALA A 344 8.44 17.66 -0.63
C ALA A 344 9.42 16.79 0.16
N ILE A 345 9.28 15.46 0.09
CA ILE A 345 10.13 14.51 0.80
C ILE A 345 10.63 13.47 -0.20
N PRO A 346 11.92 13.52 -0.61
CA PRO A 346 12.49 12.51 -1.50
C PRO A 346 12.54 11.13 -0.83
N GLN A 347 12.40 10.06 -1.61
CA GLN A 347 12.53 8.67 -1.16
C GLN A 347 11.65 8.37 0.07
N ALA A 348 10.38 8.71 -0.03
CA ALA A 348 9.38 8.61 1.03
C ALA A 348 8.03 8.12 0.49
N TRP A 349 7.25 7.45 1.34
CA TRP A 349 5.93 6.94 1.04
C TRP A 349 5.01 6.97 2.26
N SER A 350 3.69 7.06 2.06
CA SER A 350 2.70 7.01 3.14
C SER A 350 2.91 8.09 4.22
N PRO A 351 2.89 9.39 3.86
CA PRO A 351 3.12 10.46 4.81
C PRO A 351 2.02 10.56 5.87
N SER A 352 2.41 10.84 7.11
CA SER A 352 1.52 11.12 8.25
C SER A 352 2.05 12.35 8.99
N VAL A 353 1.24 13.39 9.07
CA VAL A 353 1.63 14.68 9.66
C VAL A 353 1.37 14.66 11.16
N VAL A 354 2.39 14.98 11.94
CA VAL A 354 2.40 15.08 13.41
C VAL A 354 2.67 16.53 13.81
N ARG A 355 1.82 17.10 14.70
CA ARG A 355 1.89 18.51 15.14
C ARG A 355 2.06 18.64 16.64
#